data_1bd1d14feed54258b6d11c1b3e974e83
#
_entry.id   1bd1d14feed54258b6d11c1b3e974e83
#
_cell.length_a   1.000
_cell.length_b   1.000
_cell.length_c   1.000
_cell.angle_alpha   90.00
_cell.angle_beta   90.00
_cell.angle_gamma   90.00
#
_symmetry.space_group_name_H-M   'P 1'
#
loop_
_entity.id
_entity.type
_entity.pdbx_description
1 polymer ?
#
loop_
_entity_poly.entity_id
_entity_poly.type
_entity_poly.pdbx_seq_one_letter_code
_entity_poly.pdbx_strand_id
1 'polypeptide(L)' 'MVNGKFQTSELDQINLLTIQEVADWAKVSTKTVYRWIADNKIPAIRLGNRTYRIPEKAIIEYLRKIGYDHLLA' A
#
# COMPACT_ATOMS: atom_id res chain seq x y z
N MET A 1 -5.66 -16.49 16.96
CA MET A 1 -4.68 -17.45 16.56
C MET A 1 -4.58 -17.57 15.05
N VAL A 2 -3.40 -17.79 14.58
CA VAL A 2 -3.18 -17.91 13.14
C VAL A 2 -3.84 -19.19 12.65
N ASN A 3 -4.57 -19.08 11.57
CA ASN A 3 -5.31 -20.20 11.02
C ASN A 3 -4.52 -21.02 10.01
N GLY A 4 -3.23 -20.78 9.92
CA GLY A 4 -2.38 -21.52 9.02
C GLY A 4 -2.19 -20.91 7.65
N LYS A 5 -2.94 -19.87 7.33
CA LYS A 5 -2.76 -19.20 6.04
C LYS A 5 -1.46 -18.44 5.96
N PHE A 6 -1.11 -17.78 7.06
CA PHE A 6 0.11 -16.98 7.10
C PHE A 6 0.95 -17.40 8.27
N GLN A 7 2.24 -17.43 8.06
CA GLN A 7 3.19 -17.61 9.14
C GLN A 7 3.40 -16.28 9.82
N THR A 8 3.70 -16.31 11.11
CA THR A 8 3.99 -15.09 11.84
C THR A 8 5.14 -14.33 11.18
N SER A 9 6.16 -15.06 10.73
CA SER A 9 7.31 -14.44 10.10
C SER A 9 6.91 -13.72 8.81
N GLU A 10 5.95 -14.25 8.08
CA GLU A 10 5.49 -13.59 6.87
C GLU A 10 4.80 -12.27 7.19
N LEU A 11 3.97 -12.28 8.24
CA LEU A 11 3.28 -11.07 8.65
C LEU A 11 4.27 -10.01 9.14
N ASP A 12 5.32 -10.44 9.82
CA ASP A 12 6.34 -9.52 10.31
C ASP A 12 7.10 -8.86 9.17
N GLN A 13 7.14 -9.49 8.02
CA GLN A 13 7.86 -8.96 6.87
C GLN A 13 6.99 -8.08 6.00
N ILE A 14 5.70 -8.03 6.27
CA ILE A 14 4.78 -7.18 5.51
C ILE A 14 4.70 -5.84 6.20
N ASN A 15 5.13 -4.82 5.49
CA ASN A 15 5.01 -3.46 5.99
C ASN A 15 3.77 -2.86 5.37
N LEU A 16 2.80 -2.54 6.20
CA LEU A 16 1.51 -2.03 5.75
C LEU A 16 1.41 -0.54 6.04
N LEU A 17 1.03 0.21 5.03
CA LEU A 17 0.94 1.66 5.13
C LEU A 17 -0.51 2.09 5.11
N THR A 18 -0.80 3.17 5.83
CA THR A 18 -2.11 3.79 5.77
C THR A 18 -2.23 4.60 4.48
N ILE A 19 -3.47 4.96 4.15
CA ILE A 19 -3.72 5.84 3.00
C ILE A 19 -2.95 7.15 3.17
N GLN A 20 -2.98 7.72 4.37
CA GLN A 20 -2.30 8.99 4.63
C GLN A 20 -0.79 8.86 4.47
N GLU A 21 -0.23 7.76 4.95
CA GLU A 21 1.20 7.53 4.83
C GLU A 21 1.62 7.42 3.37
N VAL A 22 0.83 6.71 2.56
CA VAL A 22 1.11 6.59 1.15
C VAL A 22 1.04 7.95 0.47
N ALA A 23 -0.01 8.72 0.79
CA ALA A 23 -0.18 10.04 0.20
C ALA A 23 0.99 10.96 0.53
N ASP A 24 1.41 10.95 1.80
CA ASP A 24 2.53 11.78 2.24
C ASP A 24 3.82 11.37 1.56
N TRP A 25 4.02 10.06 1.46
CA TRP A 25 5.25 9.53 0.88
C TRP A 25 5.34 9.81 -0.61
N ALA A 26 4.23 9.63 -1.32
CA ALA A 26 4.19 9.85 -2.76
C ALA A 26 3.95 11.32 -3.13
N LYS A 27 3.70 12.17 -2.14
CA LYS A 27 3.46 13.61 -2.38
C LYS A 27 2.20 13.84 -3.20
N VAL A 28 1.16 13.08 -2.90
CA VAL A 28 -0.13 13.25 -3.56
C VAL A 28 -1.21 13.36 -2.49
N SER A 29 -2.43 13.69 -2.91
CA SER A 29 -3.54 13.76 -1.97
C SER A 29 -4.04 12.36 -1.64
N THR A 30 -4.75 12.23 -0.51
CA THR A 30 -5.36 10.95 -0.17
C THR A 30 -6.40 10.57 -1.21
N LYS A 31 -7.06 11.56 -1.82
CA LYS A 31 -8.02 11.30 -2.86
C LYS A 31 -7.38 10.56 -4.04
N THR A 32 -6.17 10.97 -4.39
CA THR A 32 -5.44 10.30 -5.46
C THR A 32 -5.16 8.84 -5.10
N VAL A 33 -4.76 8.58 -3.84
CA VAL A 33 -4.48 7.22 -3.40
C VAL A 33 -5.75 6.38 -3.47
N TYR A 34 -6.88 6.92 -3.02
CA TYR A 34 -8.16 6.21 -3.12
C TYR A 34 -8.51 5.89 -4.56
N ARG A 35 -8.21 6.81 -5.48
CA ARG A 35 -8.45 6.58 -6.90
C ARG A 35 -7.60 5.43 -7.42
N TRP A 36 -6.35 5.39 -7.02
CA TRP A 36 -5.47 4.30 -7.43
C TRP A 36 -6.03 2.96 -6.98
N ILE A 37 -6.57 2.90 -5.76
CA ILE A 37 -7.17 1.68 -5.24
C ILE A 37 -8.42 1.33 -6.05
N ALA A 38 -9.27 2.31 -6.28
CA ALA A 38 -10.53 2.11 -7.01
C ALA A 38 -10.28 1.64 -8.44
N ASP A 39 -9.20 2.10 -9.05
CA ASP A 39 -8.84 1.74 -10.41
C ASP A 39 -8.00 0.47 -10.47
N ASN A 40 -7.84 -0.21 -9.35
CA ASN A 40 -7.04 -1.44 -9.25
C ASN A 40 -5.59 -1.23 -9.67
N LYS A 41 -5.07 -0.04 -9.46
CA LYS A 41 -3.66 0.24 -9.75
C LYS A 41 -2.75 -0.30 -8.66
N ILE A 42 -3.24 -0.30 -7.42
CA ILE A 42 -2.50 -0.85 -6.29
C ILE A 42 -3.47 -1.69 -5.46
N PRO A 43 -2.97 -2.78 -4.86
CA PRO A 43 -3.79 -3.57 -3.96
C PRO A 43 -3.95 -2.86 -2.63
N ALA A 44 -5.07 -3.11 -1.96
CA ALA A 44 -5.30 -2.59 -0.63
C ALA A 44 -6.01 -3.65 0.19
N ILE A 45 -5.63 -3.74 1.45
CA ILE A 45 -6.27 -4.65 2.39
C ILE A 45 -7.30 -3.83 3.16
N ARG A 46 -8.54 -4.27 3.09
CA ARG A 46 -9.63 -3.57 3.79
C ARG A 46 -9.80 -4.20 5.16
N LEU A 47 -9.52 -3.40 6.18
CA LEU A 47 -9.60 -3.88 7.56
C LEU A 47 -10.96 -3.63 8.19
N GLY A 48 -11.73 -2.72 7.63
CA GLY A 48 -13.02 -2.37 8.17
C GLY A 48 -13.79 -1.55 7.17
N ASN A 49 -14.72 -0.75 7.64
CA ASN A 49 -15.61 -0.03 6.76
C ASN A 49 -14.87 0.86 5.77
N ARG A 50 -13.97 1.70 6.25
CA ARG A 50 -13.18 2.57 5.39
C ARG A 50 -11.72 2.56 5.79
N THR A 51 -11.30 1.47 6.42
CA THR A 51 -9.94 1.35 6.89
C THR A 51 -9.17 0.47 5.94
N TYR A 52 -8.19 1.05 5.27
CA TYR A 52 -7.37 0.34 4.30
C TYR A 52 -5.93 0.34 4.73
N ARG A 53 -5.22 -0.69 4.30
CA ARG A 53 -3.77 -0.76 4.43
C ARG A 53 -3.19 -1.18 3.10
N ILE A 54 -2.05 -0.62 2.75
CA ILE A 54 -1.42 -0.85 1.47
C ILE A 54 -0.04 -1.44 1.73
N PRO A 55 0.26 -2.62 1.15
CA PRO A 55 1.60 -3.19 1.30
C PRO A 55 2.65 -2.25 0.72
N GLU A 56 3.66 -1.96 1.50
CA GLU A 56 4.72 -1.04 1.06
C GLU A 56 5.34 -1.49 -0.25
N LYS A 57 5.60 -2.78 -0.36
CA LYS A 57 6.22 -3.32 -1.57
C LYS A 57 5.37 -3.02 -2.80
N ALA A 58 4.06 -3.13 -2.66
CA ALA A 58 3.16 -2.89 -3.79
C ALA A 58 3.19 -1.44 -4.25
N ILE A 59 3.24 -0.50 -3.28
CA ILE A 59 3.26 0.91 -3.68
C ILE A 59 4.62 1.26 -4.29
N ILE A 60 5.69 0.68 -3.80
CA ILE A 60 7.00 0.91 -4.40
C ILE A 60 7.01 0.44 -5.84
N GLU A 61 6.49 -0.75 -6.09
CA GLU A 61 6.45 -1.29 -7.44
C GLU A 61 5.60 -0.43 -8.37
N TYR A 62 4.48 0.05 -7.86
CA TYR A 62 3.62 0.90 -8.67
C TYR A 62 4.29 2.22 -9.01
N LEU A 63 4.94 2.85 -8.04
CA LEU A 63 5.59 4.13 -8.27
C LEU A 63 6.75 3.99 -9.26
N ARG A 64 7.48 2.89 -9.21
CA ARG A 64 8.51 2.63 -10.19
C ARG A 64 7.92 2.49 -11.58
N LYS A 65 6.81 1.78 -11.66
CA LYS A 65 6.16 1.53 -12.93
C LYS A 65 5.73 2.82 -13.61
N ILE A 66 5.31 3.80 -12.83
CA ILE A 66 4.86 5.08 -13.40
C ILE A 66 5.95 6.14 -13.41
N GLY A 67 7.19 5.76 -13.10
CA GLY A 67 8.32 6.66 -13.31
C GLY A 67 8.79 7.45 -12.10
N TYR A 68 8.48 7.00 -10.90
CA TYR A 68 8.91 7.70 -9.68
C TYR A 68 10.29 7.25 -9.19
N ASP A 69 10.97 6.39 -9.93
CA ASP A 69 12.24 5.81 -9.49
C ASP A 69 13.23 6.89 -9.04
N HIS A 70 13.34 7.93 -9.85
CA HIS A 70 14.31 8.98 -9.58
C HIS A 70 14.00 9.75 -8.30
N LEU A 71 12.77 9.67 -7.83
CA LEU A 71 12.37 10.32 -6.59
C LEU A 71 12.59 9.42 -5.38
N LEU A 72 12.71 8.11 -5.62
CA LEU A 72 12.87 7.13 -4.56
C LEU A 72 14.33 6.79 -4.31
N ALA A 73 15.18 7.10 -5.23
CA ALA A 73 16.59 6.74 -5.16
C ALA A 73 17.35 7.46 -4.06
#